data_0a40b1877c29241e5ffb850d73a27e2b
#
_entry.id   0a40b1877c29241e5ffb850d73a27e2b
#
_cell.length_a   1.000
_cell.length_b   1.000
_cell.length_c   1.000
_cell.angle_alpha   90.00
_cell.angle_beta   90.00
_cell.angle_gamma   90.00
#
_symmetry.space_group_name_H-M   'P 1'
#
loop_
_entity.id
_entity.type
_entity.pdbx_description
1 polymer ?
#
loop_
_entity_poly.entity_id
_entity_poly.type
_entity_poly.pdbx_seq_one_letter_code
_entity_poly.pdbx_strand_id
1 'polypeptide(L)'
;MRKILYYLFLSVTCLSMTMVSCKTEEPEGPDKPGTETPTNPQEPDKPENPDKPAEPVLPKDSTTVFFVNADNWETVNAYIWLYATDQGVLPWPGEPATKCSEKVHDMDVYSYKYQTDQADMIIFHNGIGMQSANVAIDATKPYFYNNVWYASLNEISAPTPEPTPEPEKPMYYGYEYVDMGDGILWAAHNLGATSVGEVGDYYAWAETTSKEEYSWSTYLHSAHINNNAKELTKYCYSEEYGYNGYVDVPTNCYIDNEDDPVYLNWGGRWQVPSKEDFSSLLENSIVKIDHDSLGTKGVRFTSVINGNKLFFPYTGYIDGTWKYDASRRVAVWGAELAGDGFATEEQVPSHAIYLHIMINQGQVTKGTYLFSRSLGLPIRPVVFVGGEGL
;
A
#
# COMPACT_ATOMS: atom_id res chain seq x y z
N MET A 1 -4.46 14.23 -53.05
CA MET A 1 -5.78 13.60 -53.16
C MET A 1 -6.29 13.28 -51.78
N ARG A 2 -7.41 13.84 -51.46
CA ARG A 2 -8.14 13.83 -50.18
C ARG A 2 -8.54 12.43 -49.73
N LYS A 3 -8.52 12.15 -48.42
CA LYS A 3 -9.65 11.49 -47.73
C LYS A 3 -9.63 11.88 -46.24
N ILE A 4 -10.58 12.68 -45.89
CA ILE A 4 -11.05 13.04 -44.55
C ILE A 4 -11.93 11.87 -44.10
N LEU A 5 -11.76 11.38 -42.87
CA LEU A 5 -12.73 10.51 -42.23
C LEU A 5 -13.11 11.10 -40.86
N TYR A 6 -14.37 11.51 -40.77
CA TYR A 6 -15.09 11.96 -39.58
C TYR A 6 -15.37 10.75 -38.68
N TYR A 7 -15.14 10.88 -37.37
CA TYR A 7 -15.75 10.01 -36.36
C TYR A 7 -16.70 10.83 -35.49
N LEU A 8 -17.96 10.35 -35.49
CA LEU A 8 -19.11 10.84 -34.75
C LEU A 8 -18.91 10.63 -33.23
N PHE A 9 -19.19 11.68 -32.47
CA PHE A 9 -19.43 11.64 -31.02
C PHE A 9 -20.83 11.06 -30.76
N LEU A 10 -20.92 9.97 -29.99
CA LEU A 10 -22.16 9.49 -29.40
C LEU A 10 -22.14 9.85 -27.92
N SER A 11 -22.92 10.85 -27.53
CA SER A 11 -23.20 11.20 -26.16
C SER A 11 -24.28 10.27 -25.59
N VAL A 12 -23.94 9.52 -24.53
CA VAL A 12 -24.94 8.78 -23.74
C VAL A 12 -25.37 9.65 -22.57
N THR A 13 -26.59 10.17 -22.64
CA THR A 13 -27.28 10.82 -21.55
C THR A 13 -27.85 9.79 -20.61
N CYS A 14 -27.39 9.79 -19.37
CA CYS A 14 -27.95 8.98 -18.29
C CYS A 14 -29.20 9.67 -17.73
N LEU A 15 -30.36 9.05 -17.94
CA LEU A 15 -31.68 9.51 -17.45
C LEU A 15 -31.90 8.94 -16.05
N SER A 16 -31.87 9.77 -15.03
CA SER A 16 -32.24 9.45 -13.66
C SER A 16 -33.78 9.36 -13.52
N MET A 17 -34.32 8.17 -13.26
CA MET A 17 -35.71 7.98 -12.87
C MET A 17 -35.87 8.19 -11.37
N THR A 18 -36.58 9.23 -11.00
CA THR A 18 -37.16 9.47 -9.68
C THR A 18 -38.46 8.67 -9.54
N MET A 19 -38.50 7.74 -8.58
CA MET A 19 -39.72 7.05 -8.20
C MET A 19 -40.55 7.93 -7.29
N VAL A 20 -41.71 8.36 -7.79
CA VAL A 20 -42.76 9.02 -7.02
C VAL A 20 -43.65 7.93 -6.40
N SER A 21 -43.72 7.89 -5.07
CA SER A 21 -44.66 7.05 -4.30
C SER A 21 -46.02 7.78 -4.26
N CYS A 22 -47.03 7.19 -4.89
CA CYS A 22 -48.42 7.59 -4.73
C CYS A 22 -49.02 6.89 -3.49
N LYS A 23 -49.48 7.70 -2.52
CA LYS A 23 -50.47 7.29 -1.53
C LYS A 23 -51.84 7.28 -2.17
N THR A 24 -52.54 6.18 -2.13
CA THR A 24 -53.98 6.09 -2.39
C THR A 24 -54.70 6.20 -1.07
N GLU A 25 -55.55 7.20 -0.92
CA GLU A 25 -56.54 7.36 0.13
C GLU A 25 -57.74 6.48 -0.21
N GLU A 26 -58.28 5.75 0.81
CA GLU A 26 -59.56 5.07 0.78
C GLU A 26 -60.69 6.06 1.13
N PRO A 27 -61.87 5.95 0.51
CA PRO A 27 -63.03 6.76 0.90
C PRO A 27 -63.87 6.13 2.00
N GLU A 28 -64.27 6.98 2.94
CA GLU A 28 -65.23 6.69 4.00
C GLU A 28 -66.66 6.52 3.48
N GLY A 29 -67.43 5.70 4.20
CA GLY A 29 -68.87 5.83 4.31
C GLY A 29 -69.64 4.51 4.42
N PRO A 30 -70.90 4.51 4.85
CA PRO A 30 -71.48 5.13 6.04
C PRO A 30 -72.16 4.14 7.03
N ASP A 31 -72.46 4.70 8.19
CA ASP A 31 -73.20 4.22 9.36
C ASP A 31 -74.40 3.26 9.23
N LYS A 32 -74.45 2.33 10.30
CA LYS A 32 -75.56 1.91 11.18
C LYS A 32 -76.38 0.67 10.82
N PRO A 33 -77.14 0.03 11.80
CA PRO A 33 -77.11 0.17 13.25
C PRO A 33 -77.07 -1.18 14.03
N GLY A 34 -76.96 -1.09 15.34
CA GLY A 34 -76.75 -2.12 16.34
C GLY A 34 -77.79 -3.24 16.46
N THR A 35 -77.32 -4.31 17.09
CA THR A 35 -78.15 -5.31 17.72
C THR A 35 -77.49 -5.77 19.04
N GLU A 36 -78.20 -5.59 20.12
CA GLU A 36 -77.85 -6.02 21.47
C GLU A 36 -77.80 -7.53 21.55
N THR A 37 -76.81 -8.09 22.22
CA THR A 37 -76.71 -9.51 22.55
C THR A 37 -76.92 -9.70 24.03
N PRO A 38 -77.75 -10.67 24.46
CA PRO A 38 -78.08 -10.87 25.87
C PRO A 38 -76.92 -11.55 26.61
N THR A 39 -76.75 -11.09 27.87
CA THR A 39 -75.86 -11.66 28.88
C THR A 39 -76.29 -13.08 29.25
N ASN A 40 -75.30 -14.00 29.21
CA ASN A 40 -75.44 -15.35 29.71
C ASN A 40 -75.00 -15.42 31.19
N PRO A 41 -75.70 -16.14 32.07
CA PRO A 41 -75.45 -16.17 33.53
C PRO A 41 -74.17 -16.94 33.88
N GLN A 42 -73.48 -16.47 34.89
CA GLN A 42 -72.32 -17.12 35.51
C GLN A 42 -72.73 -18.52 36.04
N GLU A 43 -71.95 -19.51 35.64
CA GLU A 43 -71.96 -20.85 36.24
C GLU A 43 -71.06 -20.80 37.51
N PRO A 44 -71.49 -21.47 38.61
CA PRO A 44 -70.76 -21.40 39.88
C PRO A 44 -69.48 -22.20 39.88
N ASP A 45 -68.44 -21.65 40.59
CA ASP A 45 -67.18 -22.22 40.84
C ASP A 45 -67.18 -23.69 41.21
N LYS A 46 -66.57 -24.54 40.41
CA LYS A 46 -66.34 -25.95 40.71
C LYS A 46 -65.13 -26.05 41.64
N PRO A 47 -65.15 -26.76 42.72
CA PRO A 47 -64.08 -26.89 43.68
C PRO A 47 -62.84 -27.54 43.00
N GLU A 48 -61.67 -26.95 43.22
CA GLU A 48 -60.42 -27.52 42.84
C GLU A 48 -60.20 -28.92 43.36
N ASN A 49 -59.89 -29.86 42.50
CA ASN A 49 -59.52 -31.21 42.83
C ASN A 49 -58.06 -31.26 43.33
N PRO A 50 -57.78 -31.62 44.61
CA PRO A 50 -56.45 -31.61 45.19
C PRO A 50 -55.53 -32.72 44.69
N ASP A 51 -55.94 -33.58 43.76
CA ASP A 51 -55.15 -34.72 43.27
C ASP A 51 -54.87 -34.71 41.78
N LYS A 52 -54.59 -33.49 41.18
CA LYS A 52 -53.97 -33.46 39.84
C LYS A 52 -52.48 -33.70 40.03
N PRO A 53 -51.93 -34.84 39.55
CA PRO A 53 -50.50 -35.02 39.56
C PRO A 53 -49.83 -33.83 38.80
N ALA A 54 -48.81 -33.24 39.40
CA ALA A 54 -48.01 -32.21 38.74
C ALA A 54 -47.62 -32.71 37.33
N GLU A 55 -47.92 -31.91 36.29
CA GLU A 55 -47.47 -32.24 34.95
C GLU A 55 -45.94 -32.44 35.00
N PRO A 56 -45.41 -33.51 34.39
CA PRO A 56 -43.99 -33.72 34.38
C PRO A 56 -43.34 -32.48 33.73
N VAL A 57 -42.54 -31.77 34.51
CA VAL A 57 -41.70 -30.68 34.00
C VAL A 57 -40.81 -31.35 32.95
N LEU A 58 -41.09 -31.09 31.66
CA LEU A 58 -40.23 -31.54 30.58
C LEU A 58 -38.83 -31.02 30.87
N PRO A 59 -37.80 -31.85 30.71
CA PRO A 59 -36.43 -31.37 30.87
C PRO A 59 -36.22 -30.19 29.94
N LYS A 60 -35.77 -29.07 30.49
CA LYS A 60 -35.44 -27.88 29.70
C LYS A 60 -34.45 -28.28 28.61
N ASP A 61 -34.69 -27.84 27.38
CA ASP A 61 -33.79 -28.11 26.28
C ASP A 61 -32.44 -27.47 26.56
N SER A 62 -31.45 -28.31 26.72
CA SER A 62 -30.04 -27.83 26.87
C SER A 62 -29.32 -27.99 25.58
N THR A 63 -28.48 -27.00 25.26
CA THR A 63 -27.61 -27.03 24.07
C THR A 63 -26.18 -26.75 24.44
N THR A 64 -25.26 -27.00 23.52
CA THR A 64 -23.83 -26.81 23.71
C THR A 64 -23.27 -25.90 22.60
N VAL A 65 -22.51 -24.92 23.00
CA VAL A 65 -21.71 -24.10 22.09
C VAL A 65 -20.23 -24.42 22.27
N PHE A 66 -19.47 -24.20 21.22
CA PHE A 66 -18.05 -24.50 21.20
C PHE A 66 -17.26 -23.23 20.85
N PHE A 67 -16.21 -22.97 21.59
CA PHE A 67 -15.27 -21.88 21.36
C PHE A 67 -13.95 -22.43 20.83
N VAL A 68 -13.50 -21.91 19.70
CA VAL A 68 -12.19 -22.24 19.14
C VAL A 68 -11.19 -21.18 19.61
N ASN A 69 -10.23 -21.62 20.41
CA ASN A 69 -9.27 -20.79 21.12
C ASN A 69 -8.07 -20.42 20.24
N ALA A 70 -8.25 -19.42 19.40
CA ALA A 70 -7.20 -18.94 18.49
C ALA A 70 -6.01 -18.30 19.20
N ASP A 71 -6.29 -17.62 20.32
CA ASP A 71 -5.29 -16.83 21.05
C ASP A 71 -4.54 -17.66 22.12
N ASN A 72 -4.75 -18.97 22.14
CA ASN A 72 -4.12 -19.90 23.10
C ASN A 72 -4.29 -19.48 24.57
N TRP A 73 -5.49 -19.02 24.95
CA TRP A 73 -5.80 -18.70 26.35
C TRP A 73 -5.61 -19.94 27.23
N GLU A 74 -4.96 -19.79 28.36
CA GLU A 74 -4.77 -20.90 29.32
C GLU A 74 -6.09 -21.35 29.96
N THR A 75 -7.00 -20.41 30.17
CA THR A 75 -8.35 -20.63 30.67
C THR A 75 -9.38 -20.01 29.75
N VAL A 76 -10.49 -20.70 29.56
CA VAL A 76 -11.64 -20.19 28.81
C VAL A 76 -12.83 -20.27 29.70
N ASN A 77 -13.52 -19.13 29.94
CA ASN A 77 -14.76 -19.03 30.64
C ASN A 77 -15.85 -18.55 29.71
N ALA A 78 -17.10 -18.87 30.02
CA ALA A 78 -18.27 -18.38 29.31
C ALA A 78 -19.18 -17.63 30.28
N TYR A 79 -19.58 -16.44 29.89
CA TYR A 79 -20.60 -15.67 30.57
C TYR A 79 -21.80 -15.49 29.63
N ILE A 80 -22.99 -15.87 30.12
CA ILE A 80 -24.24 -15.90 29.33
C ILE A 80 -25.34 -15.08 30.00
N TRP A 81 -26.18 -14.44 29.17
CA TRP A 81 -27.34 -13.66 29.67
C TRP A 81 -28.48 -13.58 28.64
N LEU A 82 -29.62 -13.08 29.08
CA LEU A 82 -30.72 -12.68 28.20
C LEU A 82 -30.58 -11.21 27.84
N TYR A 83 -30.53 -10.90 26.55
CA TYR A 83 -30.44 -9.51 26.04
C TYR A 83 -31.57 -8.61 26.60
N ALA A 84 -32.78 -9.15 26.70
CA ALA A 84 -33.95 -8.39 27.14
C ALA A 84 -33.86 -7.90 28.60
N THR A 85 -33.14 -8.59 29.47
CA THR A 85 -33.03 -8.26 30.91
C THR A 85 -31.68 -7.74 31.32
N ASP A 86 -30.67 -7.93 30.49
CA ASP A 86 -29.24 -7.65 30.74
C ASP A 86 -28.74 -8.32 32.05
N GLN A 87 -29.37 -9.43 32.44
CA GLN A 87 -29.01 -10.19 33.63
C GLN A 87 -28.33 -11.49 33.25
N GLY A 88 -27.11 -11.66 33.74
CA GLY A 88 -26.39 -12.93 33.61
C GLY A 88 -27.06 -14.06 34.40
N VAL A 89 -26.98 -15.27 33.88
CA VAL A 89 -27.42 -16.47 34.56
C VAL A 89 -26.66 -16.70 35.87
N LEU A 90 -25.37 -16.34 35.84
CA LEU A 90 -24.46 -16.36 36.97
C LEU A 90 -23.76 -15.01 37.08
N PRO A 91 -23.20 -14.66 38.28
CA PRO A 91 -22.36 -13.47 38.39
C PRO A 91 -21.11 -13.57 37.45
N TRP A 92 -20.64 -12.42 37.02
CA TRP A 92 -19.33 -12.34 36.35
C TRP A 92 -18.23 -12.95 37.24
N PRO A 93 -17.34 -13.79 36.73
CA PRO A 93 -17.00 -14.03 35.33
C PRO A 93 -17.73 -15.24 34.67
N GLY A 94 -18.84 -15.72 35.20
CA GLY A 94 -19.52 -16.91 34.68
C GLY A 94 -18.84 -18.21 35.08
N GLU A 95 -18.80 -19.20 34.20
CA GLU A 95 -18.24 -20.54 34.45
C GLU A 95 -17.15 -20.93 33.46
N PRO A 96 -16.20 -21.79 33.87
CA PRO A 96 -15.21 -22.35 32.98
C PRO A 96 -15.84 -23.22 31.88
N ALA A 97 -15.42 -23.02 30.65
CA ALA A 97 -15.71 -23.93 29.53
C ALA A 97 -14.81 -25.18 29.62
N THR A 98 -15.33 -26.30 29.14
CA THR A 98 -14.62 -27.58 29.17
C THR A 98 -13.82 -27.78 27.92
N LYS A 99 -12.51 -28.03 28.06
CA LYS A 99 -11.63 -28.34 26.93
C LYS A 99 -12.04 -29.67 26.28
N CYS A 100 -12.21 -29.66 24.96
CA CYS A 100 -12.52 -30.84 24.16
C CYS A 100 -11.24 -31.59 23.76
N SER A 101 -11.39 -32.87 23.37
CA SER A 101 -10.28 -33.62 22.76
C SER A 101 -10.02 -33.23 21.32
N GLU A 102 -11.00 -32.64 20.65
CA GLU A 102 -10.92 -32.17 19.27
C GLU A 102 -10.15 -30.88 19.18
N LYS A 103 -9.43 -30.72 18.06
CA LYS A 103 -8.72 -29.51 17.67
C LYS A 103 -9.08 -29.15 16.23
N VAL A 104 -9.00 -27.89 15.90
CA VAL A 104 -9.05 -27.40 14.52
C VAL A 104 -7.82 -26.56 14.22
N HIS A 105 -7.05 -26.94 13.21
CA HIS A 105 -5.76 -26.29 12.85
C HIS A 105 -4.83 -26.06 14.05
N ASP A 106 -4.64 -27.09 14.90
CA ASP A 106 -3.89 -27.06 16.16
C ASP A 106 -4.47 -26.18 17.28
N MET A 107 -5.55 -25.45 17.03
CA MET A 107 -6.27 -24.68 18.04
C MET A 107 -7.12 -25.59 18.93
N ASP A 108 -7.08 -25.34 20.24
CA ASP A 108 -7.91 -26.05 21.21
C ASP A 108 -9.39 -25.61 21.09
N VAL A 109 -10.30 -26.55 21.25
CA VAL A 109 -11.75 -26.30 21.25
C VAL A 109 -12.26 -26.48 22.66
N TYR A 110 -13.14 -25.59 23.11
CA TYR A 110 -13.79 -25.63 24.40
C TYR A 110 -15.29 -25.69 24.22
N SER A 111 -16.01 -26.50 25.03
CA SER A 111 -17.46 -26.62 25.03
C SER A 111 -18.04 -25.96 26.24
N TYR A 112 -19.20 -25.32 26.05
CA TYR A 112 -20.01 -24.76 27.10
C TYR A 112 -21.48 -25.17 26.93
N LYS A 113 -22.06 -25.79 27.95
CA LYS A 113 -23.45 -26.27 27.94
C LYS A 113 -24.35 -25.34 28.74
N TYR A 114 -25.46 -24.92 28.15
CA TYR A 114 -26.41 -24.03 28.77
C TYR A 114 -27.87 -24.43 28.47
N GLN A 115 -28.83 -23.84 29.20
CA GLN A 115 -30.26 -24.02 28.95
C GLN A 115 -30.72 -22.93 27.97
N THR A 116 -31.45 -23.31 26.93
CA THR A 116 -31.83 -22.39 25.83
C THR A 116 -32.78 -21.28 26.25
N ASP A 117 -33.51 -21.46 27.36
CA ASP A 117 -34.41 -20.48 27.94
C ASP A 117 -33.71 -19.46 28.87
N GLN A 118 -32.46 -19.68 29.20
CA GLN A 118 -31.69 -18.86 30.15
C GLN A 118 -30.83 -17.79 29.50
N ALA A 119 -30.43 -17.98 28.23
CA ALA A 119 -29.53 -17.04 27.54
C ALA A 119 -29.73 -17.04 26.03
N ASP A 120 -29.62 -15.86 25.45
CA ASP A 120 -29.52 -15.60 24.01
C ASP A 120 -28.26 -14.87 23.64
N MET A 121 -27.43 -14.48 24.64
CA MET A 121 -26.16 -13.80 24.48
C MET A 121 -25.05 -14.55 25.22
N ILE A 122 -23.83 -14.44 24.68
CA ILE A 122 -22.63 -15.05 25.26
C ILE A 122 -21.38 -14.19 25.02
N ILE A 123 -20.44 -14.28 25.96
CA ILE A 123 -19.08 -13.80 25.82
C ILE A 123 -18.13 -14.89 26.32
N PHE A 124 -17.05 -15.16 25.55
CA PHE A 124 -15.95 -15.99 26.02
C PHE A 124 -14.80 -15.09 26.48
N HIS A 125 -14.09 -15.49 27.52
CA HIS A 125 -12.98 -14.69 28.07
C HIS A 125 -11.98 -15.54 28.83
N ASN A 126 -10.77 -15.02 29.04
CA ASN A 126 -9.69 -15.71 29.74
C ASN A 126 -9.60 -15.42 31.25
N GLY A 127 -10.50 -14.62 31.78
CA GLY A 127 -10.53 -14.20 33.19
C GLY A 127 -9.54 -13.11 33.60
N ILE A 128 -8.61 -12.74 32.73
CA ILE A 128 -7.52 -11.76 33.00
C ILE A 128 -7.49 -10.57 32.03
N GLY A 129 -8.59 -10.31 31.32
CA GLY A 129 -8.77 -9.09 30.52
C GLY A 129 -8.95 -9.30 29.01
N MET A 130 -8.70 -10.50 28.46
CA MET A 130 -9.02 -10.80 27.05
C MET A 130 -10.40 -11.45 26.96
N GLN A 131 -11.18 -11.03 25.96
CA GLN A 131 -12.53 -11.54 25.73
C GLN A 131 -12.95 -11.42 24.26
N SER A 132 -13.91 -12.25 23.86
CA SER A 132 -14.62 -12.12 22.58
C SER A 132 -15.52 -10.88 22.55
N ALA A 133 -16.09 -10.56 21.41
CA ALA A 133 -17.24 -9.68 21.37
C ALA A 133 -18.44 -10.27 22.12
N ASN A 134 -19.37 -9.42 22.58
CA ASN A 134 -20.69 -9.82 23.05
C ASN A 134 -21.51 -10.23 21.83
N VAL A 135 -21.88 -11.51 21.73
CA VAL A 135 -22.56 -12.03 20.54
C VAL A 135 -23.86 -12.73 20.89
N ALA A 136 -24.85 -12.57 20.03
CA ALA A 136 -26.05 -13.39 20.08
C ALA A 136 -25.68 -14.84 19.74
N ILE A 137 -26.25 -15.78 20.50
CA ILE A 137 -26.03 -17.22 20.29
C ILE A 137 -26.80 -17.65 19.03
N ASP A 138 -26.10 -18.27 18.07
CA ASP A 138 -26.73 -18.88 16.90
C ASP A 138 -26.96 -20.37 17.17
N ALA A 139 -28.19 -20.73 17.48
CA ALA A 139 -28.56 -22.12 17.79
C ALA A 139 -28.35 -23.07 16.60
N THR A 140 -28.21 -22.57 15.38
CA THR A 140 -27.97 -23.38 14.15
C THR A 140 -26.51 -23.58 13.84
N LYS A 141 -25.63 -22.80 14.47
CA LYS A 141 -24.18 -22.76 14.24
C LYS A 141 -23.43 -22.83 15.57
N PRO A 142 -23.12 -24.02 16.07
CA PRO A 142 -22.63 -24.15 17.44
C PRO A 142 -21.17 -23.74 17.65
N TYR A 143 -20.39 -23.55 16.62
CA TYR A 143 -18.94 -23.27 16.72
C TYR A 143 -18.65 -21.79 16.58
N PHE A 144 -18.00 -21.22 17.57
CA PHE A 144 -17.62 -19.80 17.61
C PHE A 144 -16.12 -19.64 17.47
N TYR A 145 -15.71 -18.89 16.43
CA TYR A 145 -14.33 -18.58 16.11
C TYR A 145 -14.23 -17.18 15.56
N ASN A 146 -13.32 -16.39 16.09
CA ASN A 146 -13.00 -15.06 15.59
C ASN A 146 -14.23 -14.14 15.43
N ASN A 147 -15.09 -14.16 16.46
CA ASN A 147 -16.35 -13.41 16.52
C ASN A 147 -17.40 -13.80 15.46
N VAL A 148 -17.30 -14.99 14.87
CA VAL A 148 -18.25 -15.53 13.89
C VAL A 148 -18.72 -16.93 14.31
N TRP A 149 -19.99 -17.26 14.04
CA TRP A 149 -20.57 -18.58 14.25
C TRP A 149 -20.48 -19.44 13.00
N TYR A 150 -20.13 -20.72 13.16
CA TYR A 150 -19.97 -21.74 12.11
C TYR A 150 -20.82 -22.96 12.40
N ALA A 151 -21.35 -23.61 11.34
CA ALA A 151 -22.12 -24.81 11.48
C ALA A 151 -21.26 -26.06 11.77
N SER A 152 -20.01 -26.06 11.33
CA SER A 152 -19.05 -27.15 11.56
C SER A 152 -17.59 -26.61 11.68
N LEU A 153 -16.74 -27.42 12.34
CA LEU A 153 -15.29 -27.12 12.43
C LEU A 153 -14.58 -27.07 11.05
N ASN A 154 -15.11 -27.78 10.05
CA ASN A 154 -14.56 -27.82 8.71
C ASN A 154 -14.73 -26.50 7.93
N GLU A 155 -15.62 -25.64 8.38
CA GLU A 155 -15.82 -24.30 7.80
C GLU A 155 -14.84 -23.27 8.33
N ILE A 156 -14.14 -23.59 9.42
CA ILE A 156 -13.16 -22.71 10.03
C ILE A 156 -11.85 -22.84 9.26
N SER A 157 -11.44 -21.78 8.60
CA SER A 157 -10.15 -21.71 7.93
C SER A 157 -9.00 -21.67 8.95
N ALA A 158 -7.84 -22.20 8.57
CA ALA A 158 -6.62 -22.04 9.36
C ALA A 158 -6.38 -20.54 9.62
N PRO A 159 -5.93 -20.15 10.82
CA PRO A 159 -5.55 -18.76 11.07
C PRO A 159 -4.52 -18.36 10.01
N THR A 160 -4.79 -17.25 9.32
CA THR A 160 -3.76 -16.65 8.47
C THR A 160 -2.58 -16.34 9.40
N PRO A 161 -1.37 -16.86 9.14
CA PRO A 161 -0.23 -16.51 9.98
C PRO A 161 -0.16 -14.99 10.03
N GLU A 162 -0.07 -14.45 11.24
CA GLU A 162 0.19 -13.03 11.44
C GLU A 162 1.41 -12.68 10.58
N PRO A 163 1.34 -11.66 9.70
CA PRO A 163 2.49 -11.34 8.87
C PRO A 163 3.68 -11.15 9.81
N THR A 164 4.70 -11.99 9.64
CA THR A 164 5.96 -11.82 10.36
C THR A 164 6.32 -10.35 10.20
N PRO A 165 6.56 -9.58 11.29
CA PRO A 165 6.91 -8.18 11.16
C PRO A 165 8.01 -8.06 10.12
N GLU A 166 7.74 -7.32 9.06
CA GLU A 166 8.73 -7.10 8.00
C GLU A 166 9.96 -6.52 8.70
N PRO A 167 11.17 -7.07 8.48
CA PRO A 167 12.36 -6.57 9.14
C PRO A 167 12.44 -5.06 8.92
N GLU A 168 12.68 -4.31 9.98
CA GLU A 168 12.80 -2.86 9.91
C GLU A 168 13.76 -2.51 8.78
N LYS A 169 13.27 -1.72 7.81
CA LYS A 169 14.07 -1.31 6.67
C LYS A 169 15.15 -0.33 7.16
N PRO A 170 16.38 -0.46 6.69
CA PRO A 170 17.43 0.44 7.11
C PRO A 170 17.13 1.85 6.61
N MET A 171 17.20 2.84 7.53
CA MET A 171 16.86 4.23 7.27
C MET A 171 18.06 5.14 7.57
N TYR A 172 18.29 6.12 6.69
CA TYR A 172 19.27 7.16 6.89
C TYR A 172 18.61 8.53 6.64
N TYR A 173 18.62 9.41 7.65
CA TYR A 173 17.92 10.71 7.61
C TYR A 173 16.47 10.61 7.09
N GLY A 174 15.73 9.57 7.53
CA GLY A 174 14.32 9.40 7.19
C GLY A 174 14.04 8.72 5.85
N TYR A 175 15.06 8.29 5.11
CA TYR A 175 14.90 7.62 3.82
C TYR A 175 15.48 6.21 3.84
N GLU A 176 14.74 5.27 3.23
CA GLU A 176 15.16 3.87 3.10
C GLU A 176 16.35 3.75 2.15
N TYR A 177 17.34 2.93 2.53
CA TYR A 177 18.54 2.72 1.73
C TYR A 177 18.89 1.25 1.54
N VAL A 178 19.74 1.00 0.55
CA VAL A 178 20.44 -0.26 0.33
C VAL A 178 21.95 0.00 0.40
N ASP A 179 22.62 -0.65 1.34
CA ASP A 179 24.08 -0.68 1.42
C ASP A 179 24.61 -1.74 0.44
N MET A 180 25.36 -1.29 -0.58
CA MET A 180 25.97 -2.20 -1.57
C MET A 180 27.33 -2.74 -1.15
N GLY A 181 27.83 -2.34 0.04
CA GLY A 181 29.06 -2.88 0.67
C GLY A 181 30.35 -2.15 0.26
N ASP A 182 30.25 -1.08 -0.51
CA ASP A 182 31.36 -0.29 -1.05
C ASP A 182 31.53 1.08 -0.36
N GLY A 183 30.80 1.32 0.73
CA GLY A 183 30.79 2.59 1.46
C GLY A 183 29.82 3.62 0.88
N ILE A 184 28.97 3.20 -0.05
CA ILE A 184 27.92 4.03 -0.65
C ILE A 184 26.56 3.47 -0.28
N LEU A 185 25.72 4.29 0.34
CA LEU A 185 24.32 3.98 0.59
C LEU A 185 23.48 4.52 -0.58
N TRP A 186 22.78 3.64 -1.24
CA TRP A 186 21.84 3.99 -2.32
C TRP A 186 20.44 4.10 -1.78
N ALA A 187 19.72 5.17 -2.08
CA ALA A 187 18.29 5.23 -1.76
C ALA A 187 17.55 4.02 -2.35
N ALA A 188 16.60 3.45 -1.62
CA ALA A 188 15.83 2.30 -2.08
C ALA A 188 14.98 2.62 -3.32
N HIS A 189 14.57 3.87 -3.49
CA HIS A 189 13.78 4.37 -4.63
C HIS A 189 14.29 5.72 -5.16
N ASN A 190 13.82 6.13 -6.32
CA ASN A 190 14.19 7.40 -6.94
C ASN A 190 13.58 8.59 -6.17
N LEU A 191 14.16 9.77 -6.35
CA LEU A 191 13.61 11.03 -5.81
C LEU A 191 12.19 11.24 -6.34
N GLY A 192 11.25 11.59 -5.44
CA GLY A 192 9.83 11.74 -5.73
C GLY A 192 9.02 10.42 -5.75
N ALA A 193 9.68 9.24 -5.70
CA ALA A 193 9.01 7.96 -5.58
C ALA A 193 8.71 7.60 -4.12
N THR A 194 7.64 6.84 -3.87
CA THR A 194 7.26 6.31 -2.56
C THR A 194 7.48 4.81 -2.42
N SER A 195 7.81 4.14 -3.53
CA SER A 195 8.12 2.71 -3.59
C SER A 195 9.21 2.38 -4.60
N VAL A 196 9.82 1.21 -4.46
CA VAL A 196 10.95 0.76 -5.31
C VAL A 196 10.60 0.62 -6.79
N GLY A 197 9.32 0.35 -7.11
CA GLY A 197 8.83 0.18 -8.48
C GLY A 197 8.42 1.47 -9.17
N GLU A 198 8.28 2.58 -8.42
CA GLU A 198 7.93 3.87 -8.99
C GLU A 198 9.14 4.56 -9.60
N VAL A 199 8.88 5.25 -10.72
CA VAL A 199 9.93 5.95 -11.46
C VAL A 199 10.40 7.20 -10.72
N GLY A 200 9.52 7.85 -9.95
CA GLY A 200 9.77 9.14 -9.33
C GLY A 200 9.64 10.32 -10.30
N ASP A 201 10.09 11.47 -9.85
CA ASP A 201 10.04 12.70 -10.62
C ASP A 201 11.19 12.79 -11.64
N TYR A 202 10.95 13.53 -12.72
CA TYR A 202 11.96 13.82 -13.73
C TYR A 202 12.51 15.23 -13.50
N TYR A 203 13.82 15.37 -13.72
CA TYR A 203 14.54 16.64 -13.59
C TYR A 203 15.38 16.87 -14.85
N ALA A 204 15.48 18.10 -15.31
CA ALA A 204 16.60 18.46 -16.16
C ALA A 204 17.86 18.58 -15.29
N TRP A 205 19.04 18.39 -15.86
CA TRP A 205 20.27 18.35 -15.08
C TRP A 205 20.53 19.67 -14.33
N ALA A 206 20.83 19.60 -13.04
CA ALA A 206 21.00 20.74 -12.13
C ALA A 206 19.75 21.62 -11.98
N GLU A 207 18.55 21.06 -12.19
CA GLU A 207 17.29 21.71 -11.82
C GLU A 207 16.70 21.06 -10.59
N THR A 208 16.07 21.86 -9.72
CA THR A 208 15.60 21.43 -8.41
C THR A 208 14.11 21.09 -8.37
N THR A 209 13.39 21.33 -9.48
CA THR A 209 11.98 21.07 -9.63
C THR A 209 11.67 20.32 -10.91
N SER A 210 10.70 19.41 -10.85
CA SER A 210 10.13 18.76 -12.04
C SER A 210 9.29 19.74 -12.85
N LYS A 211 9.11 19.45 -14.14
CA LYS A 211 8.35 20.28 -15.07
C LYS A 211 7.64 19.43 -16.12
N GLU A 212 6.77 20.03 -16.93
CA GLU A 212 5.99 19.32 -17.95
C GLU A 212 6.73 19.17 -19.27
N GLU A 213 7.64 20.12 -19.61
CA GLU A 213 8.39 20.14 -20.85
C GLU A 213 9.89 20.24 -20.58
N TYR A 214 10.68 19.38 -21.24
CA TYR A 214 12.13 19.26 -21.12
C TYR A 214 12.80 19.59 -22.45
N SER A 215 13.18 20.85 -22.62
CA SER A 215 13.81 21.37 -23.81
C SER A 215 14.80 22.49 -23.46
N TRP A 216 15.63 22.92 -24.41
CA TRP A 216 16.51 24.08 -24.19
C TRP A 216 15.75 25.38 -23.94
N SER A 217 14.51 25.50 -24.47
CA SER A 217 13.67 26.67 -24.24
C SER A 217 13.06 26.74 -22.83
N THR A 218 13.03 25.61 -22.10
CA THR A 218 12.55 25.52 -20.74
C THR A 218 13.63 25.23 -19.71
N TYR A 219 14.89 25.03 -20.16
CA TYR A 219 16.02 24.70 -19.30
C TYR A 219 16.47 25.89 -18.45
N LEU A 220 16.46 25.77 -17.13
CA LEU A 220 16.70 26.88 -16.18
C LEU A 220 18.02 27.62 -16.43
N HIS A 221 19.09 26.89 -16.76
CA HIS A 221 20.41 27.43 -16.98
C HIS A 221 20.68 27.77 -18.45
N SER A 222 19.66 28.25 -19.17
CA SER A 222 19.73 28.76 -20.55
C SER A 222 19.09 30.14 -20.65
N ALA A 223 19.52 30.94 -21.59
CA ALA A 223 18.94 32.26 -21.88
C ALA A 223 17.63 32.21 -22.65
N HIS A 224 17.19 31.03 -23.11
CA HIS A 224 15.89 30.74 -23.76
C HIS A 224 15.63 31.49 -25.07
N ILE A 225 16.66 31.88 -25.84
CA ILE A 225 16.45 32.72 -27.02
C ILE A 225 16.17 31.89 -28.28
N ASN A 226 16.98 30.85 -28.55
CA ASN A 226 16.89 30.07 -29.78
C ASN A 226 16.61 28.59 -29.58
N ASN A 227 16.26 28.17 -28.38
CA ASN A 227 16.04 26.76 -28.04
C ASN A 227 17.19 25.83 -28.45
N ASN A 228 18.42 26.22 -28.13
CA ASN A 228 19.63 25.44 -28.43
C ASN A 228 20.60 25.42 -27.25
N ALA A 229 21.62 24.55 -27.35
CA ALA A 229 22.59 24.30 -26.32
C ALA A 229 23.65 25.44 -26.16
N LYS A 230 23.65 26.45 -27.02
CA LYS A 230 24.65 27.50 -27.05
C LYS A 230 24.22 28.80 -26.35
N GLU A 231 23.39 28.67 -25.34
CA GLU A 231 22.84 29.82 -24.62
C GLU A 231 22.94 29.62 -23.09
N LEU A 232 24.00 28.90 -22.65
CA LEU A 232 24.16 28.54 -21.24
C LEU A 232 24.46 29.76 -20.37
N THR A 233 23.82 29.80 -19.20
CA THR A 233 23.97 30.85 -18.19
C THR A 233 24.60 30.36 -16.89
N LYS A 234 24.77 29.04 -16.73
CA LYS A 234 25.46 28.38 -15.61
C LYS A 234 26.09 27.06 -16.06
N TYR A 235 27.17 26.64 -15.39
CA TYR A 235 27.91 25.41 -15.70
C TYR A 235 28.42 25.36 -17.13
N CYS A 236 29.07 26.42 -17.57
CA CYS A 236 29.61 26.57 -18.90
C CYS A 236 31.10 26.93 -18.87
N TYR A 237 31.94 26.09 -19.45
CA TYR A 237 33.39 26.34 -19.56
C TYR A 237 33.86 26.63 -21.01
N SER A 238 32.90 26.96 -21.89
CA SER A 238 33.16 27.29 -23.28
C SER A 238 32.42 28.55 -23.71
N GLU A 239 33.14 29.58 -24.15
CA GLU A 239 32.55 30.83 -24.68
C GLU A 239 31.55 30.57 -25.82
N GLU A 240 31.78 29.51 -26.63
CA GLU A 240 30.90 29.12 -27.73
C GLU A 240 29.50 28.67 -27.27
N TYR A 241 29.44 28.05 -26.10
CA TYR A 241 28.18 27.54 -25.52
C TYR A 241 27.53 28.51 -24.52
N GLY A 242 28.30 29.49 -24.04
CA GLY A 242 27.81 30.46 -23.08
C GLY A 242 27.06 31.62 -23.73
N TYR A 243 25.93 31.99 -23.16
CA TYR A 243 25.16 33.15 -23.60
C TYR A 243 26.02 34.42 -23.54
N ASN A 244 26.17 35.11 -24.68
CA ASN A 244 27.05 36.28 -24.83
C ASN A 244 28.51 36.01 -24.40
N GLY A 245 29.02 34.80 -24.64
CA GLY A 245 30.38 34.41 -24.26
C GLY A 245 30.54 34.12 -22.76
N TYR A 246 29.46 33.85 -22.05
CA TYR A 246 29.50 33.51 -20.63
C TYR A 246 30.32 32.24 -20.37
N VAL A 247 31.21 32.32 -19.40
CA VAL A 247 31.95 31.16 -18.86
C VAL A 247 31.93 31.23 -17.35
N ASP A 248 31.52 30.19 -16.71
CA ASP A 248 31.82 29.87 -15.31
C ASP A 248 32.69 28.63 -15.30
N VAL A 249 33.75 28.65 -14.58
CA VAL A 249 34.61 27.48 -14.44
C VAL A 249 34.16 26.78 -13.16
N PRO A 250 33.25 25.79 -13.25
CA PRO A 250 32.96 24.95 -12.09
C PRO A 250 34.29 24.26 -11.73
N THR A 251 34.75 24.45 -10.54
CA THR A 251 36.03 23.95 -10.05
C THR A 251 36.16 22.43 -10.21
N ASN A 252 35.04 21.72 -10.32
CA ASN A 252 34.98 20.26 -10.37
C ASN A 252 33.97 19.70 -11.36
N CYS A 253 33.27 20.50 -12.17
CA CYS A 253 32.19 20.05 -13.06
C CYS A 253 30.99 19.33 -12.38
N TYR A 254 30.82 19.52 -11.09
CA TYR A 254 29.71 18.94 -10.31
C TYR A 254 28.58 19.95 -10.13
N ILE A 255 27.36 19.40 -9.87
CA ILE A 255 26.21 20.22 -9.44
C ILE A 255 26.53 20.86 -8.09
N ASP A 256 26.29 22.16 -7.96
CA ASP A 256 26.37 22.89 -6.70
C ASP A 256 25.20 22.47 -5.77
N ASN A 257 25.40 22.53 -4.45
CA ASN A 257 24.35 22.16 -3.48
C ASN A 257 23.04 22.94 -3.67
N GLU A 258 23.10 24.18 -4.17
CA GLU A 258 21.91 25.00 -4.44
C GLU A 258 21.08 24.52 -5.63
N ASP A 259 21.67 23.73 -6.52
CA ASP A 259 21.05 23.16 -7.72
C ASP A 259 20.89 21.63 -7.61
N ASP A 260 21.28 21.02 -6.48
CA ASP A 260 21.09 19.60 -6.23
C ASP A 260 19.69 19.34 -5.67
N PRO A 261 18.76 18.75 -6.46
CA PRO A 261 17.40 18.50 -6.01
C PRO A 261 17.34 17.49 -4.86
N VAL A 262 18.30 16.60 -4.72
CA VAL A 262 18.36 15.63 -3.62
C VAL A 262 18.74 16.34 -2.33
N TYR A 263 19.81 17.16 -2.38
CA TYR A 263 20.26 17.93 -1.22
C TYR A 263 19.16 18.86 -0.69
N LEU A 264 18.45 19.53 -1.59
CA LEU A 264 17.39 20.47 -1.20
C LEU A 264 16.12 19.78 -0.67
N ASN A 265 15.73 18.62 -1.25
CA ASN A 265 14.49 17.94 -0.85
C ASN A 265 14.70 16.98 0.33
N TRP A 266 15.82 16.28 0.40
CA TRP A 266 16.07 15.25 1.43
C TRP A 266 17.01 15.73 2.52
N GLY A 267 17.92 16.66 2.20
CA GLY A 267 18.88 17.18 3.16
C GLY A 267 19.88 16.14 3.66
N GLY A 268 20.50 16.44 4.80
CA GLY A 268 21.48 15.56 5.40
C GLY A 268 22.76 15.45 4.52
N ARG A 269 23.13 14.22 4.17
CA ARG A 269 24.28 13.93 3.28
C ARG A 269 23.84 13.31 1.95
N TRP A 270 22.52 13.28 1.68
CA TRP A 270 21.98 12.80 0.42
C TRP A 270 22.32 13.76 -0.72
N GLN A 271 22.69 13.19 -1.86
CA GLN A 271 23.09 13.95 -3.06
C GLN A 271 22.83 13.17 -4.34
N VAL A 272 22.91 13.86 -5.47
CA VAL A 272 22.94 13.23 -6.80
C VAL A 272 24.20 12.38 -6.92
N PRO A 273 24.13 11.12 -7.42
CA PRO A 273 25.29 10.24 -7.53
C PRO A 273 26.34 10.78 -8.49
N SER A 274 27.61 10.57 -8.17
CA SER A 274 28.74 10.85 -9.06
C SER A 274 28.94 9.73 -10.09
N LYS A 275 29.81 9.98 -11.07
CA LYS A 275 30.29 8.97 -12.02
C LYS A 275 31.00 7.82 -11.31
N GLU A 276 31.77 8.14 -10.29
CA GLU A 276 32.48 7.15 -9.47
C GLU A 276 31.51 6.26 -8.72
N ASP A 277 30.41 6.80 -8.18
CA ASP A 277 29.35 6.01 -7.53
C ASP A 277 28.71 5.02 -8.52
N PHE A 278 28.40 5.46 -9.75
CA PHE A 278 27.91 4.56 -10.78
C PHE A 278 28.93 3.52 -11.21
N SER A 279 30.21 3.88 -11.30
CA SER A 279 31.28 2.95 -11.64
C SER A 279 31.39 1.87 -10.57
N SER A 280 31.43 2.26 -9.29
CA SER A 280 31.44 1.32 -8.17
C SER A 280 30.23 0.39 -8.19
N LEU A 281 29.02 0.90 -8.38
CA LEU A 281 27.80 0.10 -8.49
C LEU A 281 27.89 -0.92 -9.63
N LEU A 282 28.37 -0.51 -10.82
CA LEU A 282 28.47 -1.38 -11.99
C LEU A 282 29.55 -2.45 -11.87
N GLU A 283 30.69 -2.14 -11.24
CA GLU A 283 31.82 -3.05 -11.04
C GLU A 283 31.52 -4.07 -9.93
N ASN A 284 30.86 -3.64 -8.86
CA ASN A 284 30.60 -4.44 -7.67
C ASN A 284 29.24 -5.14 -7.69
N SER A 285 28.54 -5.19 -8.85
CA SER A 285 27.22 -5.82 -8.93
C SER A 285 27.03 -6.75 -10.13
N ILE A 286 26.28 -7.80 -9.90
CA ILE A 286 25.66 -8.60 -10.96
C ILE A 286 24.37 -7.90 -11.37
N VAL A 287 24.28 -7.50 -12.64
CA VAL A 287 23.15 -6.76 -13.20
C VAL A 287 22.26 -7.68 -14.00
N LYS A 288 20.96 -7.78 -13.65
CA LYS A 288 19.97 -8.62 -14.33
C LYS A 288 18.67 -7.87 -14.56
N ILE A 289 17.96 -8.23 -15.65
CA ILE A 289 16.56 -7.85 -15.84
C ILE A 289 15.74 -8.57 -14.78
N ASP A 290 14.87 -7.83 -14.11
CA ASP A 290 14.05 -8.38 -13.02
C ASP A 290 12.73 -7.61 -12.89
N HIS A 291 11.94 -7.99 -11.88
CA HIS A 291 10.73 -7.33 -11.46
C HIS A 291 10.84 -7.02 -9.96
N ASP A 292 10.16 -5.97 -9.51
CA ASP A 292 9.96 -5.74 -8.08
C ASP A 292 8.90 -6.70 -7.51
N SER A 293 8.59 -6.54 -6.23
CA SER A 293 7.57 -7.37 -5.54
C SER A 293 6.15 -7.18 -6.07
N LEU A 294 5.88 -6.08 -6.79
CA LEU A 294 4.59 -5.75 -7.38
C LEU A 294 4.54 -6.06 -8.89
N GLY A 295 5.62 -6.61 -9.47
CA GLY A 295 5.70 -6.98 -10.87
C GLY A 295 6.16 -5.86 -11.81
N THR A 296 6.62 -4.72 -11.29
CA THR A 296 7.22 -3.64 -12.09
C THR A 296 8.52 -4.11 -12.69
N LYS A 297 8.65 -3.97 -14.02
CA LYS A 297 9.86 -4.35 -14.74
C LYS A 297 10.98 -3.35 -14.54
N GLY A 298 12.21 -3.86 -14.44
CA GLY A 298 13.38 -3.04 -14.26
C GLY A 298 14.67 -3.84 -14.31
N VAL A 299 15.66 -3.34 -13.61
CA VAL A 299 17.00 -3.93 -13.49
C VAL A 299 17.35 -4.07 -12.02
N ARG A 300 17.82 -5.26 -11.63
CA ARG A 300 18.33 -5.55 -10.30
C ARG A 300 19.84 -5.64 -10.32
N PHE A 301 20.46 -4.88 -9.45
CA PHE A 301 21.85 -5.00 -9.06
C PHE A 301 21.94 -5.89 -7.84
N THR A 302 22.77 -6.93 -7.88
CA THR A 302 23.07 -7.76 -6.72
C THR A 302 24.54 -7.56 -6.38
N SER A 303 24.84 -6.99 -5.22
CA SER A 303 26.21 -6.76 -4.77
C SER A 303 26.99 -8.06 -4.69
N VAL A 304 28.21 -8.07 -5.21
CA VAL A 304 29.15 -9.18 -5.05
C VAL A 304 29.88 -9.11 -3.71
N ILE A 305 29.80 -7.99 -2.99
CA ILE A 305 30.45 -7.76 -1.71
C ILE A 305 29.64 -8.34 -0.56
N ASN A 306 28.34 -7.99 -0.47
CA ASN A 306 27.46 -8.35 0.65
C ASN A 306 26.17 -9.07 0.25
N GLY A 307 25.87 -9.24 -1.04
CA GLY A 307 24.69 -9.92 -1.55
C GLY A 307 23.41 -9.06 -1.56
N ASN A 308 23.46 -7.84 -1.08
CA ASN A 308 22.33 -6.93 -1.08
C ASN A 308 21.84 -6.61 -2.50
N LYS A 309 20.57 -6.24 -2.60
CA LYS A 309 19.89 -6.07 -3.90
C LYS A 309 19.30 -4.68 -4.01
N LEU A 310 19.67 -3.97 -5.07
CA LEU A 310 19.15 -2.66 -5.42
C LEU A 310 18.37 -2.77 -6.74
N PHE A 311 17.14 -2.26 -6.78
CA PHE A 311 16.27 -2.32 -7.95
C PHE A 311 16.07 -0.94 -8.56
N PHE A 312 16.16 -0.86 -9.89
CA PHE A 312 15.82 0.32 -10.67
C PHE A 312 14.69 -0.02 -11.65
N PRO A 313 13.52 0.64 -11.57
CA PRO A 313 12.49 0.50 -12.59
C PRO A 313 12.99 1.04 -13.94
N TYR A 314 12.39 0.59 -15.04
CA TYR A 314 12.64 1.24 -16.32
C TYR A 314 12.08 2.66 -16.29
N THR A 315 12.95 3.63 -16.48
CA THR A 315 12.62 5.05 -16.40
C THR A 315 12.35 5.65 -17.77
N GLY A 316 13.12 5.24 -18.80
CA GLY A 316 13.22 6.01 -20.01
C GLY A 316 13.78 7.41 -19.75
N TYR A 317 13.44 8.37 -20.60
CA TYR A 317 13.73 9.79 -20.45
C TYR A 317 12.66 10.63 -21.12
N ILE A 318 12.59 11.92 -20.82
CA ILE A 318 11.64 12.86 -21.42
C ILE A 318 12.42 13.84 -22.30
N ASP A 319 11.94 14.05 -23.54
CA ASP A 319 12.39 15.07 -24.49
C ASP A 319 11.16 15.84 -24.98
N GLY A 320 11.15 17.15 -24.79
CA GLY A 320 9.94 17.94 -24.90
C GLY A 320 8.90 17.48 -23.88
N THR A 321 7.76 17.01 -24.37
CA THR A 321 6.68 16.43 -23.56
C THR A 321 6.56 14.91 -23.73
N TRP A 322 7.45 14.27 -24.50
CA TRP A 322 7.35 12.85 -24.85
C TRP A 322 8.32 12.02 -24.03
N LYS A 323 7.83 10.90 -23.51
CA LYS A 323 8.62 9.90 -22.79
C LYS A 323 9.09 8.81 -23.75
N TYR A 324 10.41 8.62 -23.79
CA TYR A 324 11.07 7.63 -24.64
C TYR A 324 11.61 6.45 -23.85
N ASP A 325 11.66 5.27 -24.47
CA ASP A 325 12.28 4.05 -23.94
C ASP A 325 11.81 3.59 -22.53
N ALA A 326 10.64 4.03 -22.05
CA ALA A 326 10.14 3.77 -20.71
C ALA A 326 9.86 2.29 -20.38
N SER A 327 9.95 1.39 -21.35
CA SER A 327 9.76 -0.06 -21.15
C SER A 327 11.03 -0.89 -21.20
N ARG A 328 12.23 -0.24 -21.43
CA ARG A 328 13.46 -0.98 -21.68
C ARG A 328 14.76 -0.25 -21.25
N ARG A 329 14.65 0.96 -20.73
CA ARG A 329 15.84 1.76 -20.35
C ARG A 329 15.74 2.17 -18.89
N VAL A 330 16.84 2.03 -18.16
CA VAL A 330 17.12 2.78 -16.94
C VAL A 330 18.04 3.94 -17.34
N ALA A 331 17.62 5.16 -17.06
CA ALA A 331 18.39 6.38 -17.24
C ALA A 331 18.20 7.25 -16.01
N VAL A 332 19.26 7.52 -15.26
CA VAL A 332 19.24 8.37 -14.06
C VAL A 332 20.43 9.32 -14.09
N TRP A 333 20.21 10.59 -13.70
CA TRP A 333 21.25 11.61 -13.72
C TRP A 333 22.38 11.33 -12.74
N GLY A 334 23.61 11.69 -13.18
CA GLY A 334 24.75 11.88 -12.33
C GLY A 334 25.04 13.36 -12.09
N ALA A 335 25.86 13.65 -11.10
CA ALA A 335 26.15 15.00 -10.64
C ALA A 335 27.10 15.80 -11.58
N GLU A 336 27.70 15.17 -12.57
CA GLU A 336 28.83 15.74 -13.32
C GLU A 336 28.45 16.14 -14.74
N LEU A 337 29.03 17.26 -15.18
CA LEU A 337 29.08 17.60 -16.59
C LEU A 337 29.98 16.64 -17.38
N ALA A 338 29.78 16.62 -18.68
CA ALA A 338 30.74 16.06 -19.61
C ALA A 338 32.09 16.78 -19.45
N GLY A 339 33.11 16.06 -19.01
CA GLY A 339 34.48 16.57 -18.83
C GLY A 339 35.46 15.97 -19.83
N ASP A 340 36.72 16.39 -19.76
CA ASP A 340 37.80 15.92 -20.63
C ASP A 340 37.88 14.39 -20.66
N GLY A 341 37.86 13.83 -21.86
CA GLY A 341 37.98 12.39 -22.12
C GLY A 341 36.67 11.65 -22.30
N PHE A 342 35.48 12.28 -22.14
CA PHE A 342 34.17 11.63 -22.26
C PHE A 342 33.39 11.99 -23.52
N ALA A 343 33.61 13.16 -24.09
CA ALA A 343 32.80 13.67 -25.17
C ALA A 343 33.65 14.22 -26.30
N THR A 344 33.09 14.23 -27.49
CA THR A 344 33.62 15.06 -28.59
C THR A 344 33.45 16.53 -28.21
N GLU A 345 34.29 17.42 -28.72
CA GLU A 345 34.20 18.87 -28.47
C GLU A 345 32.79 19.46 -28.69
N GLU A 346 31.95 18.81 -29.52
CA GLU A 346 30.58 19.24 -29.83
C GLU A 346 29.55 18.92 -28.71
N GLN A 347 29.90 18.04 -27.78
CA GLN A 347 28.96 17.60 -26.71
C GLN A 347 29.21 18.28 -25.36
N VAL A 348 30.35 18.94 -25.19
CA VAL A 348 30.76 19.65 -23.99
C VAL A 348 30.48 21.14 -24.19
N PRO A 349 29.89 21.87 -23.27
CA PRO A 349 29.29 21.58 -21.95
C PRO A 349 27.78 21.30 -21.95
N SER A 350 27.18 21.04 -23.09
CA SER A 350 25.73 20.84 -23.24
C SER A 350 25.23 19.49 -22.70
N HIS A 351 26.12 18.60 -22.26
CA HIS A 351 25.82 17.26 -21.82
C HIS A 351 26.28 17.02 -20.38
N ALA A 352 25.56 16.11 -19.70
CA ALA A 352 25.88 15.64 -18.36
C ALA A 352 25.91 14.12 -18.32
N ILE A 353 26.54 13.58 -17.28
CA ILE A 353 26.68 12.14 -17.06
C ILE A 353 25.37 11.55 -16.57
N TYR A 354 25.04 10.36 -17.05
CA TYR A 354 23.94 9.57 -16.54
C TYR A 354 24.29 8.07 -16.53
N LEU A 355 23.69 7.32 -15.61
CA LEU A 355 23.69 5.86 -15.65
C LEU A 355 22.77 5.40 -16.78
N HIS A 356 23.32 4.61 -17.68
CA HIS A 356 22.60 4.01 -18.80
C HIS A 356 22.58 2.50 -18.70
N ILE A 357 21.37 1.94 -18.66
CA ILE A 357 21.16 0.51 -18.86
C ILE A 357 20.05 0.35 -19.86
N MET A 358 20.33 -0.31 -20.97
CA MET A 358 19.36 -0.51 -22.06
C MET A 358 19.28 -1.98 -22.45
N ILE A 359 18.05 -2.42 -22.66
CA ILE A 359 17.74 -3.78 -23.08
C ILE A 359 17.35 -3.74 -24.56
N ASN A 360 18.14 -4.38 -25.39
CA ASN A 360 17.87 -4.58 -26.82
C ASN A 360 17.93 -6.06 -27.14
N GLN A 361 16.80 -6.64 -27.58
CA GLN A 361 16.72 -8.06 -28.01
C GLN A 361 17.33 -9.03 -26.98
N GLY A 362 17.14 -8.76 -25.67
CA GLY A 362 17.67 -9.58 -24.58
C GLY A 362 19.14 -9.31 -24.21
N GLN A 363 19.84 -8.42 -24.94
CA GLN A 363 21.17 -7.97 -24.58
C GLN A 363 21.10 -6.74 -23.70
N VAL A 364 21.94 -6.68 -22.66
CA VAL A 364 22.03 -5.57 -21.71
C VAL A 364 23.27 -4.74 -22.08
N THR A 365 23.06 -3.47 -22.46
CA THR A 365 24.11 -2.47 -22.54
C THR A 365 24.08 -1.66 -21.26
N LYS A 366 25.21 -1.52 -20.58
CA LYS A 366 25.31 -0.79 -19.30
C LYS A 366 26.59 0.04 -19.25
N GLY A 367 26.51 1.18 -18.58
CA GLY A 367 27.65 2.08 -18.38
C GLY A 367 27.20 3.49 -17.99
N THR A 368 28.17 4.38 -17.85
CA THR A 368 27.94 5.82 -17.77
C THR A 368 28.08 6.43 -19.15
N TYR A 369 27.13 7.28 -19.52
CA TYR A 369 27.07 7.93 -20.83
C TYR A 369 26.76 9.40 -20.67
N LEU A 370 26.73 10.13 -21.76
CA LEU A 370 26.42 11.55 -21.81
C LEU A 370 25.05 11.76 -22.43
N PHE A 371 24.27 12.66 -21.85
CA PHE A 371 22.97 13.05 -22.37
C PHE A 371 22.80 14.57 -22.29
N SER A 372 22.00 15.12 -23.21
CA SER A 372 21.67 16.54 -23.17
C SER A 372 21.08 16.94 -21.82
N ARG A 373 21.65 17.94 -21.17
CA ARG A 373 21.28 18.37 -19.84
C ARG A 373 19.86 18.99 -19.74
N SER A 374 19.24 19.32 -20.89
CA SER A 374 17.87 19.80 -20.98
C SER A 374 16.80 18.70 -20.93
N LEU A 375 17.22 17.43 -21.05
CA LEU A 375 16.30 16.28 -20.99
C LEU A 375 15.85 15.98 -19.56
N GLY A 376 14.67 15.37 -19.44
CA GLY A 376 14.15 14.92 -18.15
C GLY A 376 14.58 13.49 -17.83
N LEU A 377 15.36 13.30 -16.76
CA LEU A 377 15.69 12.00 -16.17
C LEU A 377 15.39 12.01 -14.68
N PRO A 378 15.00 10.88 -14.07
CA PRO A 378 14.93 10.77 -12.62
C PRO A 378 16.33 10.69 -11.99
N ILE A 379 16.35 10.75 -10.66
CA ILE A 379 17.58 10.72 -9.86
C ILE A 379 17.43 9.61 -8.81
N ARG A 380 18.49 8.83 -8.60
CA ARG A 380 18.62 7.88 -7.51
C ARG A 380 19.59 8.43 -6.47
N PRO A 381 19.10 8.92 -5.33
CA PRO A 381 19.97 9.52 -4.30
C PRO A 381 21.01 8.56 -3.74
N VAL A 382 22.17 9.11 -3.35
CA VAL A 382 23.25 8.39 -2.66
C VAL A 382 23.76 9.14 -1.45
N VAL A 383 24.41 8.40 -0.54
CA VAL A 383 25.21 8.93 0.55
C VAL A 383 26.55 8.19 0.60
N PHE A 384 27.63 8.90 0.64
CA PHE A 384 28.94 8.34 0.93
C PHE A 384 29.18 8.29 2.45
N VAL A 385 29.37 7.08 2.99
CA VAL A 385 29.62 6.85 4.43
C VAL A 385 31.03 6.38 4.70
N GLY A 386 31.90 6.34 3.70
CA GLY A 386 33.24 5.79 3.67
C GLY A 386 34.03 5.83 4.97
N GLY A 387 34.37 4.66 5.54
CA GLY A 387 35.33 4.47 6.62
C GLY A 387 34.87 4.82 8.04
N GLU A 388 33.77 5.48 8.22
CA GLU A 388 33.10 5.66 9.53
C GLU A 388 31.97 4.63 9.59
N GLY A 389 32.14 3.58 10.39
CA GLY A 389 31.09 2.55 10.56
C GLY A 389 29.76 3.17 10.96
N LEU A 390 28.69 2.69 10.36
CA LEU A 390 27.30 2.97 10.69
C LEU A 390 26.97 2.51 12.12
#